data_2f208ac1602508daec4ce3457720d13d
#
_entry.id   2f208ac1602508daec4ce3457720d13d
#
_cell.length_a   1.000
_cell.length_b   1.000
_cell.length_c   1.000
_cell.angle_alpha   90.00
_cell.angle_beta   90.00
_cell.angle_gamma   90.00
#
_symmetry.space_group_name_H-M   'P 1'
#
loop_
_entity.id
_entity.type
_entity.pdbx_description
1 polymer ?
#
loop_
_entity_poly.entity_id
_entity_poly.type
_entity_poly.pdbx_seq_one_letter_code
_entity_poly.pdbx_strand_id
1 'polypeptide(L)'
;WPQPRTVAYGITVAAPLGGPQLLRILRGSGGTAVAVDDADALATRAWCAATAGVLLSPEGAVALHAVRALTARGWVTPADRVVVLNTGSPLVQPETLPAPAGLLSPGDELP
;
A
#
# COMPACT_ATOMS: atom_id res chain seq x y z
N TRP A 1 -16.82 7.37 -9.63
CA TRP A 1 -15.57 7.40 -10.40
C TRP A 1 -15.65 6.38 -11.53
N PRO A 2 -15.92 6.79 -12.78
CA PRO A 2 -16.31 5.86 -13.85
C PRO A 2 -15.18 4.95 -14.35
N GLN A 3 -13.93 5.33 -14.19
CA GLN A 3 -12.78 4.57 -14.67
C GLN A 3 -11.64 4.58 -13.64
N PRO A 4 -11.79 3.87 -12.51
CA PRO A 4 -10.72 3.75 -11.53
C PRO A 4 -9.56 2.95 -12.14
N ARG A 5 -8.34 3.41 -11.89
CA ARG A 5 -7.10 2.74 -12.34
C ARG A 5 -6.07 2.84 -11.24
N THR A 6 -5.55 1.70 -10.81
CA THR A 6 -4.45 1.62 -9.85
C THR A 6 -3.85 0.21 -9.91
N VAL A 7 -2.59 0.06 -9.55
CA VAL A 7 -1.93 -1.24 -9.35
C VAL A 7 -2.53 -2.00 -8.16
N ALA A 8 -3.21 -1.32 -7.25
CA ALA A 8 -3.91 -1.93 -6.12
C ALA A 8 -5.31 -2.40 -6.56
N TYR A 9 -5.34 -3.53 -7.25
CA TYR A 9 -6.55 -4.08 -7.87
C TYR A 9 -7.72 -4.21 -6.88
N GLY A 10 -7.46 -4.63 -5.65
CA GLY A 10 -8.49 -4.84 -4.62
C GLY A 10 -9.24 -3.57 -4.20
N ILE A 11 -8.71 -2.39 -4.50
CA ILE A 11 -9.37 -1.11 -4.25
C ILE A 11 -9.82 -0.39 -5.52
N THR A 12 -9.72 -1.05 -6.68
CA THR A 12 -10.20 -0.51 -7.98
C THR A 12 -11.71 -0.66 -8.08
N VAL A 13 -12.45 0.22 -7.41
CA VAL A 13 -13.91 0.15 -7.32
C VAL A 13 -14.55 1.47 -7.77
N ALA A 14 -15.32 1.42 -8.84
CA ALA A 14 -15.99 2.61 -9.41
C ALA A 14 -17.05 3.20 -8.48
N ALA A 15 -17.84 2.34 -7.83
CA ALA A 15 -18.91 2.72 -6.93
C ALA A 15 -18.95 1.75 -5.72
N PRO A 16 -18.22 2.03 -4.64
CA PRO A 16 -18.17 1.13 -3.49
C PRO A 16 -19.53 1.08 -2.79
N LEU A 17 -20.04 -0.15 -2.59
CA LEU A 17 -21.34 -0.39 -1.92
C LEU A 17 -21.35 0.21 -0.50
N GLY A 18 -20.24 0.15 0.23
CA GLY A 18 -20.08 0.71 1.56
C GLY A 18 -19.73 2.21 1.61
N GLY A 19 -19.66 2.89 0.45
CA GLY A 19 -19.20 4.28 0.37
C GLY A 19 -19.93 5.25 1.32
N PRO A 20 -21.26 5.32 1.33
CA PRO A 20 -22.00 6.18 2.25
C PRO A 20 -21.75 5.86 3.72
N GLN A 21 -21.58 4.57 4.06
CA GLN A 21 -21.30 4.13 5.41
C GLN A 21 -19.88 4.51 5.84
N LEU A 22 -18.88 4.33 4.97
CA LEU A 22 -17.50 4.74 5.21
C LEU A 22 -17.41 6.25 5.46
N LEU A 23 -18.06 7.07 4.65
CA LEU A 23 -18.11 8.52 4.85
C LEU A 23 -18.75 8.91 6.20
N ARG A 24 -19.81 8.21 6.61
CA ARG A 24 -20.43 8.43 7.91
C ARG A 24 -19.49 8.08 9.05
N ILE A 25 -18.78 6.96 8.95
CA ILE A 25 -17.80 6.53 9.96
C ILE A 25 -16.66 7.54 10.05
N LEU A 26 -16.06 7.94 8.92
CA LEU A 26 -14.97 8.91 8.90
C LEU A 26 -15.38 10.25 9.54
N ARG A 27 -16.57 10.75 9.21
CA ARG A 27 -17.08 12.01 9.79
C ARG A 27 -17.39 11.90 11.29
N GLY A 28 -17.96 10.76 11.70
CA GLY A 28 -18.35 10.53 13.10
C GLY A 28 -17.18 10.20 14.03
N SER A 29 -16.11 9.61 13.51
CA SER A 29 -14.93 9.25 14.31
C SER A 29 -13.82 10.31 14.32
N GLY A 30 -13.94 11.38 13.54
CA GLY A 30 -12.84 12.31 13.31
C GLY A 30 -11.71 11.68 12.47
N GLY A 31 -11.99 10.57 11.80
CA GLY A 31 -11.05 9.89 10.92
C GLY A 31 -10.77 10.67 9.64
N THR A 32 -9.80 10.21 8.87
CA THR A 32 -9.42 10.83 7.59
C THR A 32 -9.21 9.80 6.50
N ALA A 33 -9.13 10.26 5.27
CA ALA A 33 -8.77 9.46 4.10
C ALA A 33 -7.63 10.16 3.33
N VAL A 34 -6.77 9.36 2.73
CA VAL A 34 -5.61 9.82 1.96
C VAL A 34 -5.64 9.15 0.60
N ALA A 35 -5.48 9.94 -0.46
CA ALA A 35 -5.17 9.41 -1.77
C ALA A 35 -3.66 9.17 -1.87
N VAL A 36 -3.28 8.06 -2.48
CA VAL A 36 -1.89 7.63 -2.65
C VAL A 36 -1.68 7.28 -4.12
N ASP A 37 -0.62 7.80 -4.71
CA ASP A 37 -0.25 7.45 -6.08
C ASP A 37 0.40 6.07 -6.15
N ASP A 38 0.23 5.37 -7.27
CA ASP A 38 0.77 4.02 -7.48
C ASP A 38 2.29 3.96 -7.31
N ALA A 39 3.01 4.99 -7.80
CA ALA A 39 4.46 5.07 -7.65
C ALA A 39 4.89 5.13 -6.18
N ASP A 40 4.19 5.92 -5.35
CA ASP A 40 4.44 6.05 -3.93
C ASP A 40 4.12 4.77 -3.16
N ALA A 41 3.03 4.10 -3.54
CA ALA A 41 2.68 2.80 -2.97
C ALA A 41 3.76 1.75 -3.27
N LEU A 42 4.20 1.63 -4.53
CA LEU A 42 5.23 0.68 -4.94
C LEU A 42 6.59 0.97 -4.28
N ALA A 43 7.00 2.24 -4.19
CA ALA A 43 8.20 2.66 -3.49
C ALA A 43 8.14 2.31 -1.99
N THR A 44 6.98 2.53 -1.35
CA THR A 44 6.76 2.17 0.05
C THR A 44 6.82 0.67 0.27
N ARG A 45 6.28 -0.13 -0.65
CA ARG A 45 6.38 -1.59 -0.63
C ARG A 45 7.83 -2.05 -0.70
N ALA A 46 8.61 -1.52 -1.64
CA ALA A 46 10.02 -1.86 -1.79
C ALA A 46 10.81 -1.48 -0.54
N TRP A 47 10.56 -0.29 0.02
CA TRP A 47 11.17 0.13 1.28
C TRP A 47 10.83 -0.81 2.44
N CYS A 48 9.55 -1.19 2.60
CA CYS A 48 9.12 -2.10 3.67
C CYS A 48 9.78 -3.48 3.54
N ALA A 49 9.87 -4.02 2.32
CA ALA A 49 10.56 -5.28 2.05
C ALA A 49 12.04 -5.21 2.42
N ALA A 50 12.72 -4.12 2.04
CA ALA A 50 14.15 -3.95 2.31
C ALA A 50 14.47 -3.71 3.79
N THR A 51 13.61 -3.01 4.53
CA THR A 51 13.89 -2.61 5.92
C THR A 51 13.29 -3.53 6.97
N ALA A 52 12.12 -4.11 6.70
CA ALA A 52 11.39 -4.95 7.64
C ALA A 52 11.27 -6.42 7.18
N GLY A 53 11.74 -6.77 5.99
CA GLY A 53 11.58 -8.11 5.43
C GLY A 53 10.12 -8.49 5.12
N VAL A 54 9.23 -7.52 5.05
CA VAL A 54 7.79 -7.74 4.82
C VAL A 54 7.41 -7.26 3.43
N LEU A 55 7.01 -8.17 2.57
CA LEU A 55 6.50 -7.85 1.25
C LEU A 55 4.98 -7.67 1.33
N LEU A 56 4.53 -6.42 1.23
CA LEU A 56 3.11 -6.05 1.28
C LEU A 56 2.42 -6.31 -0.06
N SER A 57 1.10 -6.52 -0.03
CA SER A 57 0.26 -6.34 -1.21
C SER A 57 0.25 -4.87 -1.65
N PRO A 58 -0.11 -4.55 -2.90
CA PRO A 58 -0.26 -3.16 -3.32
C PRO A 58 -1.21 -2.36 -2.41
N GLU A 59 -2.33 -2.95 -1.99
CA GLU A 59 -3.30 -2.35 -1.07
C GLU A 59 -2.68 -2.08 0.31
N GLY A 60 -1.90 -3.04 0.85
CA GLY A 60 -1.16 -2.87 2.10
C GLY A 60 -0.11 -1.76 2.00
N ALA A 61 0.53 -1.63 0.85
CA ALA A 61 1.49 -0.56 0.58
C ALA A 61 0.83 0.82 0.52
N VAL A 62 -0.35 0.93 -0.10
CA VAL A 62 -1.18 2.15 -0.06
C VAL A 62 -1.50 2.53 1.38
N ALA A 63 -1.94 1.57 2.20
CA ALA A 63 -2.27 1.82 3.60
C ALA A 63 -1.04 2.26 4.41
N LEU A 64 0.12 1.62 4.22
CA LEU A 64 1.35 2.02 4.90
C LEU A 64 1.85 3.40 4.45
N HIS A 65 1.77 3.70 3.14
CA HIS A 65 2.13 5.03 2.64
C HIS A 65 1.22 6.12 3.22
N ALA A 66 -0.08 5.86 3.34
CA ALA A 66 -1.02 6.78 3.96
C ALA A 66 -0.61 7.12 5.41
N VAL A 67 -0.17 6.13 6.20
CA VAL A 67 0.35 6.38 7.56
C VAL A 67 1.58 7.30 7.51
N ARG A 68 2.54 7.04 6.62
CA ARG A 68 3.73 7.88 6.46
C ARG A 68 3.37 9.32 6.10
N ALA A 69 2.45 9.49 5.16
CA ALA A 69 1.97 10.82 4.76
C ALA A 69 1.25 11.56 5.90
N LEU A 70 0.46 10.84 6.69
CA LEU A 70 -0.22 11.40 7.86
C LEU A 70 0.76 11.75 8.98
N THR A 71 1.80 10.95 9.19
CA THR A 71 2.88 11.26 10.13
C THR A 71 3.64 12.52 9.70
N ALA A 72 3.98 12.63 8.42
CA ALA A 72 4.65 13.82 7.88
C ALA A 72 3.81 15.10 8.05
N ARG A 73 2.48 14.99 8.11
CA ARG A 73 1.54 16.09 8.35
C ARG A 73 1.26 16.34 9.83
N GLY A 74 1.86 15.56 10.74
CA GLY A 74 1.62 15.64 12.17
C GLY A 74 0.23 15.16 12.63
N TRP A 75 -0.53 14.49 11.75
CA TRP A 75 -1.82 13.90 12.11
C TRP A 75 -1.65 12.58 12.90
N VAL A 76 -0.62 11.81 12.59
CA VAL A 76 -0.13 10.69 13.39
C VAL A 76 1.13 11.13 14.11
N THR A 77 1.20 10.90 15.40
CA THR A 77 2.30 11.33 16.28
C THR A 77 3.02 10.10 16.90
N PRO A 78 4.21 10.28 17.47
CA PRO A 78 4.91 9.19 18.17
C PRO A 78 4.15 8.62 19.39
N ALA A 79 3.13 9.31 19.89
CA ALA A 79 2.28 8.83 20.99
C ALA A 79 1.18 7.87 20.50
N ASP A 80 0.92 7.83 19.19
CA ASP A 80 -0.15 7.03 18.62
C ASP A 80 0.30 5.59 18.39
N ARG A 81 -0.63 4.66 18.59
CA ARG A 81 -0.47 3.26 18.19
C ARG A 81 -1.21 3.06 16.88
N VAL A 82 -0.48 2.74 15.83
CA VAL A 82 -1.03 2.56 14.48
C VAL A 82 -1.03 1.08 14.12
N VAL A 83 -2.17 0.58 13.66
CA VAL A 83 -2.32 -0.75 13.08
C VAL A 83 -2.62 -0.60 11.60
N VAL A 84 -1.78 -1.22 10.75
CA VAL A 84 -2.00 -1.27 9.31
C VAL A 84 -2.51 -2.65 8.93
N LEU A 85 -3.66 -2.70 8.27
CA LEU A 85 -4.24 -3.94 7.78
C LEU A 85 -3.71 -4.24 6.37
N ASN A 86 -2.85 -5.25 6.25
CA ASN A 86 -2.42 -5.81 4.96
C ASN A 86 -3.38 -6.94 4.58
N THR A 87 -4.38 -6.61 3.77
CA THR A 87 -5.53 -7.49 3.49
C THR A 87 -5.29 -8.49 2.36
N GLY A 88 -4.13 -8.44 1.69
CA GLY A 88 -3.82 -9.29 0.55
C GLY A 88 -2.40 -9.86 0.59
N SER A 89 -2.18 -10.87 -0.25
CA SER A 89 -0.84 -11.40 -0.52
C SER A 89 -0.23 -10.70 -1.74
N PRO A 90 1.05 -10.34 -1.71
CA PRO A 90 1.74 -9.77 -2.87
C PRO A 90 1.84 -10.76 -4.04
N LEU A 91 1.73 -12.06 -3.77
CA LEU A 91 1.81 -13.13 -4.77
C LEU A 91 0.56 -13.24 -5.64
N VAL A 92 -0.53 -12.58 -5.29
CA VAL A 92 -1.76 -12.54 -6.09
C VAL A 92 -1.59 -11.63 -7.32
N GLN A 93 -0.63 -10.72 -7.28
CA GLN A 93 -0.34 -9.75 -8.36
C GLN A 93 1.16 -9.77 -8.70
N PRO A 94 1.68 -10.89 -9.25
CA PRO A 94 3.11 -11.06 -9.49
C PRO A 94 3.67 -10.02 -10.49
N GLU A 95 2.84 -9.49 -11.38
CA GLU A 95 3.20 -8.44 -12.33
C GLU A 95 3.58 -7.11 -11.66
N THR A 96 3.21 -6.93 -10.41
CA THR A 96 3.58 -5.74 -9.61
C THR A 96 4.89 -5.91 -8.85
N LEU A 97 5.48 -7.10 -8.88
CA LEU A 97 6.78 -7.39 -8.27
C LEU A 97 7.91 -6.82 -9.14
N PRO A 98 9.05 -6.46 -8.53
CA PRO A 98 10.23 -6.12 -9.32
C PRO A 98 10.62 -7.30 -10.21
N ALA A 99 11.14 -7.00 -11.39
CA ALA A 99 11.69 -8.04 -12.26
C ALA A 99 12.73 -8.86 -11.47
N PRO A 100 12.74 -10.19 -11.64
CA PRO A 100 13.75 -11.01 -10.99
C PRO A 100 15.14 -10.53 -11.44
N ALA A 101 16.11 -10.57 -10.53
CA ALA A 101 17.51 -10.47 -10.90
C ALA A 101 17.82 -11.55 -11.95
N GLY A 102 18.72 -11.28 -12.88
CA GLY A 102 19.05 -12.21 -13.95
C GLY A 102 19.34 -13.61 -13.43
N LEU A 103 19.10 -14.62 -14.27
CA LEU A 103 19.45 -15.98 -13.92
C LEU A 103 20.98 -16.08 -13.78
N LEU A 104 21.44 -16.59 -12.65
CA LEU A 104 22.83 -16.93 -12.44
C LEU A 104 23.13 -18.28 -13.09
N SER A 105 24.19 -18.36 -13.88
CA SER A 105 24.73 -19.60 -14.40
C SER A 105 25.77 -20.17 -13.46
N PRO A 106 26.04 -21.48 -13.46
CA PRO A 106 27.15 -22.04 -12.70
C PRO A 106 28.47 -21.36 -13.07
N GLY A 107 29.11 -20.71 -12.08
CA GLY A 107 30.36 -19.97 -12.28
C GLY A 107 30.21 -18.45 -12.29
N ASP A 108 28.98 -17.91 -12.27
CA ASP A 108 28.76 -16.47 -12.12
C ASP A 108 29.14 -16.00 -10.70
N GLU A 109 29.73 -14.82 -10.60
CA GLU A 109 29.94 -14.16 -9.30
C GLU A 109 28.59 -13.65 -8.78
N LEU A 110 28.36 -13.82 -7.47
CA LEU A 110 27.20 -13.25 -6.78
C LEU A 110 27.29 -11.72 -6.75
N PRO A 111 26.20 -11.00 -7.00
CA PRO A 111 26.18 -9.55 -6.96
C PRO A 111 26.42 -8.97 -5.56
#